data_f4a2ce8ee70b6e0609e1c2e9fe78fd40
#
_entry.id   f4a2ce8ee70b6e0609e1c2e9fe78fd40
#
_cell.length_a   1.000
_cell.length_b   1.000
_cell.length_c   1.000
_cell.angle_alpha   90.00
_cell.angle_beta   90.00
_cell.angle_gamma   90.00
#
_symmetry.space_group_name_H-M   'P 1'
#
loop_
_entity.id
_entity.type
_entity.pdbx_description
1 polymer ?
#
loop_
_entity_poly.entity_id
_entity_poly.type
_entity_poly.pdbx_seq_one_letter_code
_entity_poly.pdbx_strand_id
1 'polypeptide(L)'
;MASTTGTQDVIGGISAAKITSFKQSEDQTYASKRPATKAAIGSVKPAFLSGVPMHWMLDWPMPYPMLVEKAKGATIRDIDGNELDDFCL
;
A
#
# COMPACT_ATOMS: atom_id res chain seq x y z
N MET A 1 6.52 -7.25 -25.75
CA MET A 1 6.33 -7.90 -25.54
C MET A 1 6.06 -8.91 -25.38
N ALA A 2 5.99 -8.89 -25.50
CA ALA A 2 5.55 -9.86 -25.54
C ALA A 2 5.82 -10.78 -25.17
N SER A 3 6.42 -11.02 -25.55
CA SER A 3 6.53 -12.11 -25.38
C SER A 3 6.02 -12.69 -24.33
N THR A 4 5.23 -12.26 -23.94
CA THR A 4 4.60 -12.95 -22.94
C THR A 4 4.06 -14.19 -23.44
N THR A 5 4.35 -15.20 -22.83
CA THR A 5 3.79 -16.47 -23.19
C THR A 5 2.63 -16.76 -22.33
N GLY A 6 1.83 -17.75 -22.66
CA GLY A 6 0.69 -18.13 -21.89
C GLY A 6 1.01 -18.49 -20.46
N THR A 7 2.18 -19.05 -20.19
CA THR A 7 2.59 -19.40 -18.85
C THR A 7 2.88 -18.16 -17.99
N GLN A 8 3.25 -17.05 -18.63
CA GLN A 8 3.50 -15.81 -17.94
C GLN A 8 2.23 -15.03 -17.69
N ASP A 9 1.18 -15.31 -18.45
CA ASP A 9 -0.10 -14.64 -18.31
C ASP A 9 -0.97 -15.21 -17.21
N VAL A 10 -0.58 -16.34 -16.65
CA VAL A 10 -1.36 -17.04 -15.65
C VAL A 10 -0.49 -17.37 -14.44
N ILE A 11 -0.93 -16.98 -13.27
CA ILE A 11 -0.25 -17.23 -11.99
C ILE A 11 -1.25 -17.96 -11.08
N GLY A 12 -0.91 -19.21 -10.72
CA GLY A 12 -1.78 -20.00 -9.85
C GLY A 12 -3.19 -20.19 -10.40
N GLY A 13 -3.35 -20.26 -11.73
CA GLY A 13 -4.67 -20.37 -12.35
C GLY A 13 -5.39 -19.05 -12.57
N ILE A 14 -4.78 -17.92 -12.20
CA ILE A 14 -5.37 -16.60 -12.32
C ILE A 14 -4.65 -15.82 -13.41
N SER A 15 -5.38 -15.10 -14.24
CA SER A 15 -4.81 -14.26 -15.29
C SER A 15 -3.92 -13.17 -14.69
N ALA A 16 -2.69 -13.05 -15.18
CA ALA A 16 -1.77 -12.00 -14.74
C ALA A 16 -2.34 -10.61 -15.02
N ALA A 17 -3.06 -10.44 -16.13
CA ALA A 17 -3.70 -9.17 -16.46
C ALA A 17 -4.76 -8.80 -15.42
N LYS A 18 -5.51 -9.76 -14.91
CA LYS A 18 -6.51 -9.51 -13.86
C LYS A 18 -5.86 -9.14 -12.55
N ILE A 19 -4.75 -9.79 -12.21
CA ILE A 19 -3.99 -9.45 -11.00
C ILE A 19 -3.48 -8.02 -11.08
N THR A 20 -2.92 -7.63 -12.21
CA THR A 20 -2.40 -6.28 -12.43
C THR A 20 -3.52 -5.24 -12.34
N SER A 21 -4.65 -5.50 -12.98
CA SER A 21 -5.83 -4.63 -12.93
C SER A 21 -6.35 -4.47 -11.51
N PHE A 22 -6.44 -5.56 -10.77
CA PHE A 22 -6.89 -5.53 -9.39
C PHE A 22 -5.94 -4.73 -8.52
N LYS A 23 -4.63 -4.94 -8.69
CA LYS A 23 -3.61 -4.19 -7.94
C LYS A 23 -3.72 -2.70 -8.21
N GLN A 24 -3.89 -2.28 -9.46
CA GLN A 24 -4.07 -0.88 -9.82
C GLN A 24 -5.32 -0.29 -9.19
N SER A 25 -6.41 -1.04 -9.21
CA SER A 25 -7.67 -0.62 -8.58
C SER A 25 -7.49 -0.43 -7.08
N GLU A 26 -6.79 -1.34 -6.41
CA GLU A 26 -6.54 -1.25 -4.98
C GLU A 26 -5.62 -0.09 -4.63
N ASP A 27 -4.60 0.17 -5.45
CA ASP A 27 -3.71 1.32 -5.26
C ASP A 27 -4.47 2.63 -5.38
N GLN A 28 -5.39 2.74 -6.34
CA GLN A 28 -6.23 3.93 -6.51
C GLN A 28 -7.16 4.11 -5.32
N THR A 29 -7.76 3.03 -4.85
CA THR A 29 -8.64 3.06 -3.67
C THR A 29 -7.86 3.51 -2.44
N TYR A 30 -6.68 2.96 -2.25
CA TYR A 30 -5.79 3.33 -1.13
C TYR A 30 -5.51 4.83 -1.15
N ALA A 31 -5.09 5.36 -2.30
CA ALA A 31 -4.74 6.77 -2.44
C ALA A 31 -5.95 7.68 -2.26
N SER A 32 -7.11 7.30 -2.78
CA SER A 32 -8.32 8.11 -2.68
C SER A 32 -8.82 8.22 -1.24
N LYS A 33 -8.57 7.22 -0.42
CA LYS A 33 -8.98 7.19 0.99
C LYS A 33 -7.96 7.81 1.94
N ARG A 34 -6.77 8.17 1.47
CA ARG A 34 -5.67 8.61 2.32
C ARG A 34 -4.94 9.84 1.80
N PRO A 35 -5.68 10.93 1.49
CA PRO A 35 -5.01 12.14 1.00
C PRO A 35 -4.17 12.83 2.08
N ALA A 36 -4.61 12.82 3.34
CA ALA A 36 -3.84 13.42 4.43
C ALA A 36 -2.56 12.63 4.70
N THR A 37 -2.61 11.31 4.62
CA THR A 37 -1.43 10.45 4.74
C THR A 37 -0.42 10.78 3.68
N LYS A 38 -0.85 10.92 2.42
CA LYS A 38 0.04 11.25 1.32
C LYS A 38 0.75 12.58 1.55
N ALA A 39 0.01 13.58 1.98
CA ALA A 39 0.59 14.91 2.26
C ALA A 39 1.59 14.85 3.40
N ALA A 40 1.26 14.14 4.49
CA ALA A 40 2.12 14.03 5.64
C ALA A 40 3.42 13.27 5.32
N ILE A 41 3.32 12.17 4.57
CA ILE A 41 4.50 11.41 4.13
C ILE A 41 5.41 12.29 3.29
N GLY A 42 4.84 13.08 2.39
CA GLY A 42 5.61 14.01 1.56
C GLY A 42 6.36 15.03 2.39
N SER A 43 5.75 15.51 3.48
CA SER A 43 6.39 16.54 4.32
C SER A 43 7.52 15.99 5.19
N VAL A 44 7.46 14.71 5.60
CA VAL A 44 8.50 14.12 6.47
C VAL A 44 9.57 13.35 5.67
N LYS A 45 9.32 13.10 4.40
CA LYS A 45 10.22 12.31 3.56
C LYS A 45 11.67 12.82 3.58
N PRO A 46 11.95 14.14 3.53
CA PRO A 46 13.33 14.61 3.56
C PRO A 46 14.05 14.33 4.88
N ALA A 47 13.34 14.04 5.95
CA ALA A 47 13.92 13.81 7.27
C ALA A 47 14.48 12.38 7.43
N PHE A 48 14.17 11.48 6.50
CA PHE A 48 14.57 10.07 6.60
C PHE A 48 15.33 9.64 5.36
N LEU A 49 16.32 8.79 5.54
CA LEU A 49 16.98 8.12 4.43
C LEU A 49 15.91 7.27 3.73
N SER A 50 15.81 7.38 2.42
CA SER A 50 14.78 6.70 1.61
C SER A 50 13.34 7.09 1.97
N GLY A 51 13.14 8.15 2.74
CA GLY A 51 11.83 8.69 3.04
C GLY A 51 11.01 7.95 4.08
N VAL A 52 11.57 6.92 4.70
CA VAL A 52 10.89 6.13 5.74
C VAL A 52 11.84 5.84 6.90
N PRO A 53 11.33 5.65 8.13
CA PRO A 53 12.19 5.37 9.29
C PRO A 53 13.03 4.11 9.14
N MET A 54 12.50 3.09 8.48
CA MET A 54 13.21 1.84 8.23
C MET A 54 13.06 1.49 6.75
N HIS A 55 14.18 1.23 6.08
CA HIS A 55 14.18 1.02 4.62
C HIS A 55 13.28 -0.12 4.15
N TRP A 56 13.10 -1.17 4.97
CA TRP A 56 12.24 -2.30 4.60
C TRP A 56 10.77 -1.90 4.46
N MET A 57 10.36 -0.74 4.98
CA MET A 57 8.99 -0.25 4.83
C MET A 57 8.66 0.09 3.37
N LEU A 58 9.66 0.27 2.52
CA LEU A 58 9.46 0.48 1.10
C LEU A 58 9.08 -0.79 0.35
N ASP A 59 9.29 -1.95 0.95
CA ASP A 59 9.00 -3.24 0.32
C ASP A 59 7.52 -3.62 0.42
N TRP A 60 6.74 -2.86 1.16
CA TRP A 60 5.32 -3.12 1.30
C TRP A 60 4.58 -2.75 0.02
N PRO A 61 3.50 -3.49 -0.32
CA PRO A 61 2.84 -3.33 -1.61
C PRO A 61 1.98 -2.09 -1.76
N MET A 62 1.89 -1.25 -0.75
CA MET A 62 1.09 -0.03 -0.77
C MET A 62 1.81 1.07 -1.55
N PRO A 63 1.07 1.99 -2.19
CA PRO A 63 1.68 3.13 -2.89
C PRO A 63 2.57 4.00 -1.99
N TYR A 64 2.23 4.10 -0.72
CA TYR A 64 3.02 4.84 0.29
C TYR A 64 2.62 4.34 1.68
N PRO A 65 3.49 4.52 2.70
CA PRO A 65 3.18 4.05 4.04
C PRO A 65 1.95 4.72 4.62
N MET A 66 1.20 3.98 5.40
CA MET A 66 0.04 4.48 6.12
C MET A 66 0.49 5.08 7.45
N LEU A 67 -0.09 6.21 7.85
CA LEU A 67 0.18 6.82 9.13
C LEU A 67 -0.97 6.53 10.09
N VAL A 68 -0.63 6.01 11.26
CA VAL A 68 -1.60 5.65 12.29
C VAL A 68 -1.79 6.83 13.24
N GLU A 69 -3.04 7.23 13.42
CA GLU A 69 -3.40 8.23 14.40
C GLU A 69 -3.61 7.60 15.77
N LYS A 70 -4.28 6.44 15.80
CA LYS A 70 -4.70 5.81 17.05
C LYS A 70 -4.78 4.30 16.87
N ALA A 71 -4.36 3.57 17.88
CA ALA A 71 -4.46 2.12 17.90
C ALA A 71 -4.97 1.68 19.27
N LYS A 72 -5.93 0.76 19.29
CA LYS A 72 -6.48 0.21 20.52
C LYS A 72 -6.99 -1.20 20.28
N GLY A 73 -6.52 -2.15 21.09
CA GLY A 73 -6.88 -3.55 20.91
C GLY A 73 -6.44 -4.03 19.53
N ALA A 74 -7.35 -4.58 18.75
CA ALA A 74 -7.09 -5.07 17.40
C ALA A 74 -7.52 -4.07 16.32
N THR A 75 -7.76 -2.81 16.67
CA THR A 75 -8.22 -1.79 15.72
C THR A 75 -7.19 -0.69 15.60
N ILE A 76 -6.88 -0.29 14.35
CA ILE A 76 -6.05 0.87 14.06
C ILE A 76 -6.87 1.89 13.28
N ARG A 77 -6.62 3.16 13.56
CA ARG A 77 -7.21 4.25 12.79
C ARG A 77 -6.09 5.07 12.17
N ASP A 78 -6.15 5.28 10.87
CA ASP A 78 -5.17 6.14 10.21
C ASP A 78 -5.55 7.62 10.33
N ILE A 79 -4.65 8.52 9.89
CA ILE A 79 -4.89 9.95 10.02
C ILE A 79 -6.01 10.46 9.11
N ASP A 80 -6.46 9.65 8.16
CA ASP A 80 -7.59 9.97 7.29
C ASP A 80 -8.92 9.45 7.85
N GLY A 81 -8.91 8.82 9.03
CA GLY A 81 -10.11 8.33 9.70
C GLY A 81 -10.55 6.93 9.29
N ASN A 82 -9.76 6.22 8.49
CA ASN A 82 -10.07 4.84 8.13
C ASN A 82 -9.76 3.90 9.30
N GLU A 83 -10.67 2.98 9.59
CA GLU A 83 -10.46 1.98 10.63
C GLU A 83 -10.12 0.64 10.00
N LEU A 84 -9.14 -0.02 10.57
CA LEU A 84 -8.61 -1.27 10.06
C LEU A 84 -8.43 -2.26 11.20
N ASP A 85 -8.58 -3.54 10.87
CA ASP A 85 -8.30 -4.61 11.82
C ASP A 85 -6.81 -4.95 11.75
N ASP A 86 -6.19 -5.06 12.92
CA ASP A 86 -4.76 -5.37 13.02
C ASP A 86 -4.59 -6.85 13.36
N PHE A 87 -4.09 -7.61 12.41
CA PHE A 87 -3.82 -9.04 12.60
C PHE A 87 -2.39 -9.34 13.01
N CYS A 88 -1.55 -8.32 13.14
CA CYS A 88 -0.15 -8.46 13.52
C CYS A 88 0.14 -8.11 14.98
N LEU A 89 -0.83 -8.20 15.81
CA LEU A 89 -0.76 -7.77 17.23
C LEU A 89 0.49 -8.21 18.00
#